data_c3aec0345029c1f28bbcb369880b31ec
#
_entry.id   c3aec0345029c1f28bbcb369880b31ec
#
_cell.length_a   1.000
_cell.length_b   1.000
_cell.length_c   1.000
_cell.angle_alpha   90.00
_cell.angle_beta   90.00
_cell.angle_gamma   90.00
#
_symmetry.space_group_name_H-M   'P 1'
#
loop_
_entity.id
_entity.type
_entity.pdbx_description
1 polymer ?
#
loop_
_entity_poly.entity_id
_entity_poly.type
_entity_poly.pdbx_seq_one_letter_code
_entity_poly.pdbx_strand_id
1 'polypeptide(L)'
;MYPEIDTPSVLIDTELAERNIKRYQKYCNTHNLNLRPHIKTHKLPHFAKLQIEAGAIGITCQKISEAEAMLDGDVDNSIKDILLSYNILGENKLERLRGLSKRVKLSVVADNVECIKGLSDTFSQSDSCLPVLVEVDTGALRCGVVSPAEACQLAIKLNDMPGVSFAGLMTYPPKKRGAEKMNSFFNVAKRLIEAKGLKVGIFSIGGSPEMWNAHEVLLATEYRIGTYLYNDKSLIAAGACEIKDCAMTILATVLSLIHI
;
A
#
# COMPACT_ATOMS: atom_id res chain seq x y z
N MET A 1 -14.75 -32.06 -7.41
CA MET A 1 -13.46 -32.77 -7.27
C MET A 1 -12.69 -32.45 -8.55
N TYR A 2 -11.42 -32.11 -8.48
CA TYR A 2 -10.60 -31.62 -9.60
C TYR A 2 -9.53 -32.68 -9.92
N PRO A 3 -9.89 -33.80 -10.63
CA PRO A 3 -8.99 -34.91 -10.85
C PRO A 3 -7.78 -34.57 -11.76
N GLU A 4 -7.90 -33.50 -12.54
CA GLU A 4 -6.87 -33.00 -13.45
C GLU A 4 -5.81 -32.12 -12.77
N ILE A 5 -6.04 -31.75 -11.51
CA ILE A 5 -5.11 -30.86 -10.78
C ILE A 5 -4.24 -31.70 -9.85
N ASP A 6 -2.93 -31.59 -10.02
CA ASP A 6 -1.96 -32.21 -9.11
C ASP A 6 -1.98 -31.55 -7.73
N THR A 7 -1.64 -32.30 -6.69
CA THR A 7 -1.73 -31.86 -5.30
C THR A 7 -0.34 -31.85 -4.61
N PRO A 8 -0.06 -30.87 -3.73
CA PRO A 8 -0.95 -29.80 -3.29
C PRO A 8 -1.02 -28.63 -4.29
N SER A 9 -2.21 -28.05 -4.48
CA SER A 9 -2.41 -26.88 -5.35
C SER A 9 -3.25 -25.79 -4.69
N VAL A 10 -2.94 -24.54 -5.04
CA VAL A 10 -3.74 -23.37 -4.62
C VAL A 10 -4.92 -23.21 -5.56
N LEU A 11 -6.12 -23.17 -5.02
CA LEU A 11 -7.34 -22.85 -5.74
C LEU A 11 -7.86 -21.49 -5.32
N ILE A 12 -8.28 -20.67 -6.30
CA ILE A 12 -8.85 -19.35 -6.08
C ILE A 12 -10.27 -19.34 -6.64
N ASP A 13 -11.23 -19.04 -5.77
CA ASP A 13 -12.60 -18.70 -6.17
C ASP A 13 -12.60 -17.25 -6.66
N THR A 14 -12.59 -17.05 -7.97
CA THR A 14 -12.50 -15.74 -8.60
C THR A 14 -13.75 -14.90 -8.36
N GLU A 15 -14.94 -15.51 -8.33
CA GLU A 15 -16.19 -14.78 -8.06
C GLU A 15 -16.22 -14.26 -6.62
N LEU A 16 -15.71 -15.05 -5.67
CA LEU A 16 -15.61 -14.64 -4.28
C LEU A 16 -14.56 -13.52 -4.12
N ALA A 17 -13.41 -13.63 -4.79
CA ALA A 17 -12.40 -12.59 -4.81
C ALA A 17 -12.96 -11.25 -5.36
N GLU A 18 -13.72 -11.30 -6.45
CA GLU A 18 -14.39 -10.13 -7.00
C GLU A 18 -15.44 -9.53 -6.04
N ARG A 19 -16.23 -10.37 -5.37
CA ARG A 19 -17.16 -9.90 -4.33
C ARG A 19 -16.43 -9.17 -3.20
N ASN A 20 -15.29 -9.68 -2.76
CA ASN A 20 -14.46 -9.04 -1.75
C ASN A 20 -13.93 -7.68 -2.24
N ILE A 21 -13.47 -7.59 -3.49
CA ILE A 21 -13.05 -6.32 -4.12
C ILE A 21 -14.20 -5.30 -4.07
N LYS A 22 -15.36 -5.65 -4.61
CA LYS A 22 -16.52 -4.75 -4.70
C LYS A 22 -17.04 -4.32 -3.33
N ARG A 23 -17.07 -5.26 -2.37
CA ARG A 23 -17.49 -5.00 -0.98
C ARG A 23 -16.62 -3.96 -0.30
N TYR A 24 -15.29 -4.10 -0.42
CA TYR A 24 -14.39 -3.17 0.24
C TYR A 24 -14.30 -1.82 -0.48
N GLN A 25 -14.36 -1.80 -1.80
CA GLN A 25 -14.46 -0.55 -2.56
C GLN A 25 -15.72 0.24 -2.18
N LYS A 26 -16.87 -0.44 -2.02
CA LYS A 26 -18.11 0.18 -1.55
C LYS A 26 -17.94 0.81 -0.16
N TYR A 27 -17.26 0.11 0.76
CA TYR A 27 -16.95 0.66 2.08
C TYR A 27 -16.11 1.94 1.97
N CYS A 28 -15.04 1.93 1.18
CA CYS A 28 -14.20 3.11 0.96
C CYS A 28 -15.01 4.28 0.38
N ASN A 29 -15.85 4.03 -0.62
CA ASN A 29 -16.71 5.07 -1.22
C ASN A 29 -17.69 5.66 -0.19
N THR A 30 -18.28 4.82 0.67
CA THR A 30 -19.22 5.26 1.72
C THR A 30 -18.54 6.20 2.73
N HIS A 31 -17.25 6.00 2.98
CA HIS A 31 -16.49 6.78 3.97
C HIS A 31 -15.55 7.84 3.34
N ASN A 32 -15.69 8.12 2.04
CA ASN A 32 -14.84 9.07 1.30
C ASN A 32 -13.34 8.77 1.42
N LEU A 33 -12.98 7.48 1.47
CA LEU A 33 -11.61 7.00 1.45
C LEU A 33 -11.23 6.54 0.05
N ASN A 34 -10.09 6.97 -0.45
CA ASN A 34 -9.54 6.38 -1.67
C ASN A 34 -8.98 5.00 -1.38
N LEU A 35 -9.30 4.01 -2.21
CA LEU A 35 -8.69 2.69 -2.11
C LEU A 35 -7.46 2.60 -3.01
N ARG A 36 -6.32 2.20 -2.43
CA ARG A 36 -5.06 1.91 -3.14
C ARG A 36 -4.58 0.51 -2.74
N PRO A 37 -5.13 -0.57 -3.33
CA PRO A 37 -4.84 -1.94 -2.91
C PRO A 37 -3.36 -2.28 -2.96
N HIS A 38 -2.91 -3.12 -2.03
CA HIS A 38 -1.56 -3.64 -2.03
C HIS A 38 -1.49 -4.98 -2.76
N ILE A 39 -0.79 -5.03 -3.89
CA ILE A 39 -0.79 -6.21 -4.78
C ILE A 39 0.08 -7.37 -4.27
N LYS A 40 0.87 -7.18 -3.22
CA LYS A 40 1.77 -8.22 -2.69
C LYS A 40 1.08 -9.52 -2.30
N THR A 41 -0.24 -9.48 -2.05
CA THR A 41 -1.03 -10.65 -1.68
C THR A 41 -1.29 -11.57 -2.88
N HIS A 42 -1.59 -11.01 -4.03
CA HIS A 42 -1.95 -11.78 -5.24
C HIS A 42 -0.86 -11.75 -6.32
N LYS A 43 -0.16 -10.63 -6.52
CA LYS A 43 0.89 -10.43 -7.53
C LYS A 43 0.43 -10.75 -8.98
N LEU A 44 -0.85 -10.56 -9.24
CA LEU A 44 -1.49 -10.86 -10.53
C LEU A 44 -2.06 -9.59 -11.15
N PRO A 45 -1.64 -9.20 -12.38
CA PRO A 45 -2.19 -8.06 -13.10
C PRO A 45 -3.70 -8.12 -13.26
N HIS A 46 -4.25 -9.31 -13.48
CA HIS A 46 -5.70 -9.54 -13.56
C HIS A 46 -6.47 -8.97 -12.37
N PHE A 47 -6.06 -9.29 -11.13
CA PHE A 47 -6.74 -8.75 -9.95
C PHE A 47 -6.48 -7.26 -9.74
N ALA A 48 -5.28 -6.76 -10.09
CA ALA A 48 -5.00 -5.34 -10.05
C ALA A 48 -5.95 -4.57 -10.98
N LYS A 49 -6.19 -5.08 -12.19
CA LYS A 49 -7.18 -4.53 -13.13
C LYS A 49 -8.59 -4.51 -12.53
N LEU A 50 -9.08 -5.62 -11.99
CA LEU A 50 -10.40 -5.68 -11.34
C LEU A 50 -10.55 -4.70 -10.17
N GLN A 51 -9.48 -4.48 -9.41
CA GLN A 51 -9.46 -3.49 -8.33
C GLN A 51 -9.57 -2.05 -8.88
N ILE A 52 -8.86 -1.72 -9.96
CA ILE A 52 -8.97 -0.43 -10.64
C ILE A 52 -10.37 -0.22 -11.23
N GLU A 53 -10.91 -1.21 -11.93
CA GLU A 53 -12.27 -1.17 -12.50
C GLU A 53 -13.35 -1.00 -11.41
N ALA A 54 -13.12 -1.54 -10.23
CA ALA A 54 -14.02 -1.34 -9.09
C ALA A 54 -13.94 0.07 -8.49
N GLY A 55 -12.92 0.87 -8.81
CA GLY A 55 -12.77 2.26 -8.38
C GLY A 55 -11.51 2.57 -7.54
N ALA A 56 -10.55 1.65 -7.47
CA ALA A 56 -9.27 1.94 -6.83
C ALA A 56 -8.50 3.03 -7.60
N ILE A 57 -7.87 3.96 -6.88
CA ILE A 57 -7.15 5.11 -7.49
C ILE A 57 -5.80 4.75 -8.10
N GLY A 58 -5.32 3.55 -7.86
CA GLY A 58 -4.02 3.02 -8.24
C GLY A 58 -3.70 1.80 -7.38
N ILE A 59 -2.47 1.32 -7.44
CA ILE A 59 -2.01 0.17 -6.66
C ILE A 59 -0.82 0.50 -5.77
N THR A 60 -0.60 -0.32 -4.74
CA THR A 60 0.62 -0.29 -3.94
C THR A 60 1.45 -1.53 -4.22
N CYS A 61 2.73 -1.34 -4.53
CA CYS A 61 3.70 -2.41 -4.70
C CYS A 61 4.73 -2.39 -3.56
N GLN A 62 5.23 -3.59 -3.18
CA GLN A 62 6.25 -3.72 -2.14
C GLN A 62 7.65 -3.47 -2.68
N LYS A 63 7.89 -3.65 -3.98
CA LYS A 63 9.21 -3.49 -4.60
C LYS A 63 9.09 -3.18 -6.10
N ILE A 64 10.17 -2.63 -6.66
CA ILE A 64 10.23 -2.20 -8.06
C ILE A 64 9.87 -3.35 -9.02
N SER A 65 10.40 -4.55 -8.79
CA SER A 65 10.10 -5.71 -9.66
C SER A 65 8.63 -6.16 -9.63
N GLU A 66 7.89 -5.88 -8.55
CA GLU A 66 6.44 -6.08 -8.55
C GLU A 66 5.75 -5.05 -9.45
N ALA A 67 6.16 -3.77 -9.36
CA ALA A 67 5.60 -2.72 -10.20
C ALA A 67 5.87 -2.96 -11.69
N GLU A 68 7.11 -3.36 -12.03
CA GLU A 68 7.47 -3.73 -13.40
C GLU A 68 6.59 -4.88 -13.90
N ALA A 69 6.48 -5.98 -13.14
CA ALA A 69 5.67 -7.14 -13.50
C ALA A 69 4.18 -6.79 -13.65
N MET A 70 3.64 -5.89 -12.80
CA MET A 70 2.28 -5.41 -12.94
C MET A 70 2.06 -4.66 -14.24
N LEU A 71 2.99 -3.74 -14.61
CA LEU A 71 2.88 -2.98 -15.85
C LEU A 71 3.14 -3.83 -17.10
N ASP A 72 4.06 -4.80 -17.01
CA ASP A 72 4.35 -5.69 -18.14
C ASP A 72 3.19 -6.64 -18.45
N GLY A 73 2.40 -7.01 -17.43
CA GLY A 73 1.21 -7.84 -17.58
C GLY A 73 -0.11 -7.08 -17.72
N ASP A 74 -0.10 -5.73 -17.67
CA ASP A 74 -1.27 -4.88 -17.81
C ASP A 74 -1.52 -4.53 -19.30
N VAL A 75 -2.02 -5.49 -20.05
CA VAL A 75 -2.23 -5.39 -21.51
C VAL A 75 -3.14 -4.22 -21.88
N ASP A 76 -4.12 -3.90 -21.05
CA ASP A 76 -5.10 -2.83 -21.30
C ASP A 76 -4.62 -1.46 -20.79
N ASN A 77 -3.41 -1.41 -20.22
CA ASN A 77 -2.85 -0.20 -19.62
C ASN A 77 -3.83 0.46 -18.62
N SER A 78 -4.42 -0.34 -17.75
CA SER A 78 -5.39 0.09 -16.73
C SER A 78 -4.72 0.70 -15.50
N ILE A 79 -3.49 0.28 -15.17
CA ILE A 79 -2.73 0.75 -14.02
C ILE A 79 -2.05 2.09 -14.35
N LYS A 80 -2.57 3.19 -13.78
CA LYS A 80 -2.10 4.56 -14.06
C LYS A 80 -1.32 5.20 -12.90
N ASP A 81 -1.39 4.63 -11.70
CA ASP A 81 -0.80 5.20 -10.49
C ASP A 81 -0.26 4.09 -9.58
N ILE A 82 1.02 4.16 -9.21
CA ILE A 82 1.69 3.19 -8.35
C ILE A 82 2.36 3.90 -7.19
N LEU A 83 2.12 3.40 -5.97
CA LEU A 83 2.90 3.73 -4.78
C LEU A 83 3.86 2.58 -4.45
N LEU A 84 5.15 2.86 -4.39
CA LEU A 84 6.16 1.94 -3.84
C LEU A 84 6.35 2.21 -2.35
N SER A 85 5.89 1.27 -1.51
CA SER A 85 5.77 1.46 -0.06
C SER A 85 6.99 0.94 0.72
N TYR A 86 8.21 1.28 0.27
CA TYR A 86 9.47 0.97 0.98
C TYR A 86 10.58 1.93 0.57
N ASN A 87 11.62 2.05 1.41
CA ASN A 87 12.81 2.83 1.10
C ASN A 87 13.58 2.24 -0.08
N ILE A 88 13.91 3.07 -1.06
CA ILE A 88 14.64 2.67 -2.27
C ILE A 88 16.06 3.22 -2.18
N LEU A 89 17.02 2.31 -2.12
CA LEU A 89 18.45 2.61 -2.01
C LEU A 89 19.25 1.77 -3.00
N GLY A 90 20.39 2.29 -3.43
CA GLY A 90 21.31 1.66 -4.35
C GLY A 90 21.05 2.02 -5.80
N GLU A 91 22.14 2.28 -6.54
CA GLU A 91 22.16 2.81 -7.90
C GLU A 91 21.25 2.03 -8.87
N ASN A 92 21.39 0.71 -8.91
CA ASN A 92 20.57 -0.14 -9.80
C ASN A 92 19.06 -0.02 -9.57
N LYS A 93 18.64 0.13 -8.30
CA LYS A 93 17.21 0.30 -7.97
C LYS A 93 16.72 1.70 -8.31
N LEU A 94 17.53 2.71 -8.07
CA LEU A 94 17.22 4.10 -8.38
C LEU A 94 17.09 4.31 -9.89
N GLU A 95 17.97 3.70 -10.69
CA GLU A 95 17.88 3.74 -12.16
C GLU A 95 16.60 3.04 -12.67
N ARG A 96 16.27 1.86 -12.15
CA ARG A 96 15.00 1.18 -12.48
C ARG A 96 13.78 2.00 -12.07
N LEU A 97 13.84 2.67 -10.91
CA LEU A 97 12.80 3.58 -10.48
C LEU A 97 12.59 4.73 -11.47
N ARG A 98 13.69 5.31 -11.95
CA ARG A 98 13.67 6.36 -12.99
C ARG A 98 13.05 5.84 -14.30
N GLY A 99 13.36 4.62 -14.70
CA GLY A 99 12.73 3.96 -15.85
C GLY A 99 11.23 3.76 -15.65
N LEU A 100 10.81 3.35 -14.44
CA LEU A 100 9.43 3.10 -14.09
C LEU A 100 8.59 4.40 -14.09
N SER A 101 9.15 5.51 -13.60
CA SER A 101 8.45 6.81 -13.57
C SER A 101 8.09 7.38 -14.95
N LYS A 102 8.73 6.89 -16.02
CA LYS A 102 8.40 7.24 -17.40
C LYS A 102 7.18 6.45 -17.94
N ARG A 103 6.81 5.37 -17.26
CA ARG A 103 5.74 4.45 -17.70
C ARG A 103 4.43 4.69 -16.97
N VAL A 104 4.49 5.20 -15.74
CA VAL A 104 3.32 5.30 -14.85
C VAL A 104 3.50 6.48 -13.91
N LYS A 105 2.40 7.08 -13.46
CA LYS A 105 2.43 8.03 -12.34
C LYS A 105 2.92 7.28 -11.09
N LEU A 106 4.05 7.73 -10.55
CA LEU A 106 4.78 7.03 -9.51
C LEU A 106 4.90 7.88 -8.26
N SER A 107 4.73 7.28 -7.10
CA SER A 107 5.09 7.84 -5.81
C SER A 107 5.85 6.81 -4.98
N VAL A 108 6.66 7.28 -4.05
CA VAL A 108 7.48 6.45 -3.18
C VAL A 108 7.41 6.92 -1.73
N VAL A 109 8.03 6.18 -0.82
CA VAL A 109 8.18 6.60 0.58
C VAL A 109 9.64 6.81 0.93
N ALA A 110 9.87 7.61 1.97
CA ALA A 110 11.17 7.74 2.63
C ALA A 110 10.98 8.01 4.12
N ASP A 111 11.88 7.47 4.95
CA ASP A 111 11.92 7.71 6.40
C ASP A 111 13.27 8.24 6.90
N ASN A 112 14.19 8.55 5.99
CA ASN A 112 15.52 9.06 6.31
C ASN A 112 16.10 9.95 5.20
N VAL A 113 17.10 10.74 5.56
CA VAL A 113 17.74 11.71 4.65
C VAL A 113 18.54 11.05 3.54
N GLU A 114 19.16 9.91 3.78
CA GLU A 114 19.95 9.17 2.80
C GLU A 114 19.07 8.68 1.65
N CYS A 115 17.88 8.16 1.97
CA CYS A 115 16.90 7.76 0.96
C CYS A 115 16.43 8.98 0.15
N ILE A 116 16.08 10.09 0.80
CA ILE A 116 15.66 11.33 0.13
C ILE A 116 16.76 11.84 -0.80
N LYS A 117 18.02 11.84 -0.35
CA LYS A 117 19.16 12.26 -1.15
C LYS A 117 19.33 11.40 -2.40
N GLY A 118 19.32 10.08 -2.27
CA GLY A 118 19.42 9.19 -3.41
C GLY A 118 18.30 9.40 -4.44
N LEU A 119 17.07 9.62 -3.98
CA LEU A 119 15.94 9.96 -4.83
C LEU A 119 16.14 11.31 -5.53
N SER A 120 16.55 12.34 -4.78
CA SER A 120 16.80 13.67 -5.33
C SER A 120 17.90 13.67 -6.37
N ASP A 121 19.05 13.04 -6.10
CA ASP A 121 20.18 12.93 -7.05
C ASP A 121 19.72 12.24 -8.35
N THR A 122 18.86 11.22 -8.24
CA THR A 122 18.36 10.45 -9.39
C THR A 122 17.36 11.25 -10.24
N PHE A 123 16.54 12.10 -9.62
CA PHE A 123 15.44 12.79 -10.28
C PHE A 123 15.72 14.29 -10.52
N SER A 124 16.86 14.83 -10.07
CA SER A 124 17.21 16.25 -10.19
C SER A 124 17.21 16.80 -11.61
N GLN A 125 17.43 15.93 -12.60
CA GLN A 125 17.43 16.28 -14.04
C GLN A 125 16.15 15.79 -14.75
N SER A 126 15.11 15.39 -14.01
CA SER A 126 13.85 14.94 -14.58
C SER A 126 12.91 16.13 -14.81
N ASP A 127 12.05 16.03 -15.85
CA ASP A 127 11.06 17.07 -16.19
C ASP A 127 9.99 17.28 -15.09
N SER A 128 9.82 16.28 -14.21
CA SER A 128 8.84 16.31 -13.11
C SER A 128 9.45 15.82 -11.80
N CYS A 129 9.02 16.41 -10.70
CA CYS A 129 9.40 15.94 -9.37
C CYS A 129 8.73 14.62 -9.02
N LEU A 130 9.49 13.71 -8.40
CA LEU A 130 8.96 12.47 -7.83
C LEU A 130 8.22 12.78 -6.52
N PRO A 131 6.91 12.48 -6.41
CA PRO A 131 6.19 12.62 -5.14
C PRO A 131 6.67 11.60 -4.10
N VAL A 132 7.03 12.07 -2.91
CA VAL A 132 7.51 11.24 -1.80
C VAL A 132 6.63 11.45 -0.57
N LEU A 133 6.15 10.35 0.01
CA LEU A 133 5.49 10.36 1.31
C LEU A 133 6.53 10.07 2.39
N VAL A 134 6.47 10.81 3.49
CA VAL A 134 7.27 10.47 4.67
C VAL A 134 6.61 9.29 5.39
N GLU A 135 7.36 8.19 5.56
CA GLU A 135 6.88 7.06 6.35
C GLU A 135 7.06 7.35 7.84
N VAL A 136 5.99 7.15 8.62
CA VAL A 136 5.96 7.44 10.05
C VAL A 136 5.52 6.22 10.84
N ASP A 137 6.14 5.97 11.99
CA ASP A 137 5.73 4.94 12.95
C ASP A 137 4.80 5.52 14.01
N THR A 138 3.53 5.18 13.92
CA THR A 138 2.51 5.57 14.90
C THR A 138 2.39 4.59 16.06
N GLY A 139 3.38 3.72 16.25
CA GLY A 139 3.47 2.73 17.33
C GLY A 139 3.34 1.28 16.87
N ALA A 140 3.57 1.01 15.59
CA ALA A 140 3.68 -0.35 15.05
C ALA A 140 5.06 -0.99 15.35
N LEU A 141 6.07 -0.17 15.69
CA LEU A 141 7.45 -0.55 15.92
C LEU A 141 8.05 -1.30 14.72
N ARG A 142 7.82 -0.74 13.52
CA ARG A 142 8.20 -1.39 12.26
C ARG A 142 9.20 -0.57 11.46
N CYS A 143 8.77 0.53 10.84
CA CYS A 143 9.57 1.44 10.04
C CYS A 143 8.90 2.82 10.03
N GLY A 144 9.67 3.84 9.65
CA GLY A 144 9.24 5.22 9.68
C GLY A 144 9.77 6.01 10.87
N VAL A 145 9.76 7.33 10.77
CA VAL A 145 10.15 8.22 11.86
C VAL A 145 9.12 8.17 12.98
N VAL A 146 9.62 8.25 14.23
CA VAL A 146 8.80 7.97 15.42
C VAL A 146 8.16 9.22 16.02
N SER A 147 8.56 10.42 15.58
CA SER A 147 8.00 11.66 16.08
C SER A 147 7.44 12.57 14.99
N PRO A 148 6.37 13.36 15.30
CA PRO A 148 5.86 14.37 14.37
C PRO A 148 6.89 15.44 13.99
N ALA A 149 7.87 15.73 14.88
CA ALA A 149 8.93 16.69 14.61
C ALA A 149 9.90 16.17 13.53
N GLU A 150 10.32 14.91 13.61
CA GLU A 150 11.13 14.25 12.58
C GLU A 150 10.39 14.20 11.24
N ALA A 151 9.09 13.87 11.25
CA ALA A 151 8.27 13.88 10.03
C ALA A 151 8.25 15.27 9.38
N CYS A 152 8.14 16.34 10.18
CA CYS A 152 8.22 17.72 9.69
C CYS A 152 9.60 18.04 9.12
N GLN A 153 10.69 17.61 9.75
CA GLN A 153 12.05 17.82 9.24
C GLN A 153 12.26 17.16 7.88
N LEU A 154 11.80 15.92 7.71
CA LEU A 154 11.88 15.22 6.41
C LEU A 154 10.99 15.87 5.35
N ALA A 155 9.81 16.36 5.71
CA ALA A 155 8.93 17.08 4.79
C ALA A 155 9.59 18.36 4.27
N ILE A 156 10.24 19.16 5.15
CA ILE A 156 11.03 20.33 4.77
C ILE A 156 12.18 19.91 3.84
N LYS A 157 12.92 18.87 4.22
CA LYS A 157 14.05 18.37 3.42
C LYS A 157 13.63 17.98 2.01
N LEU A 158 12.50 17.28 1.87
CA LEU A 158 11.91 16.91 0.56
C LEU A 158 11.53 18.14 -0.27
N ASN A 159 11.01 19.19 0.37
CA ASN A 159 10.66 20.42 -0.32
C ASN A 159 11.88 21.20 -0.82
N ASP A 160 12.99 21.15 -0.09
CA ASP A 160 14.21 21.89 -0.38
C ASP A 160 15.13 21.20 -1.40
N MET A 161 14.89 19.93 -1.71
CA MET A 161 15.74 19.15 -2.62
C MET A 161 15.16 19.07 -4.04
N PRO A 162 15.99 19.20 -5.09
CA PRO A 162 15.52 19.11 -6.47
C PRO A 162 15.05 17.71 -6.83
N GLY A 163 14.16 17.60 -7.82
CA GLY A 163 13.70 16.32 -8.40
C GLY A 163 12.72 15.53 -7.53
N VAL A 164 12.48 15.93 -6.28
CA VAL A 164 11.53 15.32 -5.36
C VAL A 164 10.55 16.34 -4.81
N SER A 165 9.40 15.89 -4.33
CA SER A 165 8.42 16.76 -3.68
C SER A 165 7.74 16.05 -2.51
N PHE A 166 7.46 16.78 -1.44
CA PHE A 166 6.67 16.26 -0.33
C PHE A 166 5.21 16.07 -0.74
N ALA A 167 4.70 14.84 -0.68
CA ALA A 167 3.32 14.50 -1.04
C ALA A 167 2.41 14.29 0.18
N GLY A 168 2.96 13.86 1.30
CA GLY A 168 2.16 13.53 2.48
C GLY A 168 2.85 12.57 3.43
N LEU A 169 2.04 11.93 4.28
CA LEU A 169 2.49 10.99 5.30
C LEU A 169 1.93 9.60 5.03
N MET A 170 2.74 8.57 5.31
CA MET A 170 2.32 7.17 5.22
C MET A 170 2.61 6.45 6.53
N THR A 171 1.68 5.61 7.00
CA THR A 171 1.92 4.72 8.14
C THR A 171 1.32 3.34 7.97
N TYR A 172 1.87 2.37 8.70
CA TYR A 172 1.23 1.10 8.98
C TYR A 172 0.69 1.11 10.42
N PRO A 173 -0.57 0.69 10.67
CA PRO A 173 -1.20 0.88 11.96
C PRO A 173 -0.59 -0.02 13.06
N PRO A 174 -0.53 0.46 14.30
CA PRO A 174 -0.23 -0.38 15.46
C PRO A 174 -1.37 -1.37 15.74
N LYS A 175 -1.05 -2.51 16.37
CA LYS A 175 -2.02 -3.58 16.66
C LYS A 175 -3.12 -3.21 17.65
N LYS A 176 -2.92 -2.18 18.47
CA LYS A 176 -3.88 -1.74 19.50
C LYS A 176 -4.06 -0.23 19.44
N ARG A 177 -5.32 0.23 19.55
CA ARG A 177 -5.69 1.66 19.50
C ARG A 177 -5.13 2.36 18.25
N GLY A 178 -5.23 1.66 17.10
CA GLY A 178 -4.62 2.12 15.86
C GLY A 178 -5.11 3.49 15.42
N ALA A 179 -6.42 3.66 15.33
CA ALA A 179 -7.03 4.93 14.91
C ALA A 179 -6.65 6.10 15.83
N GLU A 180 -6.72 5.90 17.14
CA GLU A 180 -6.38 6.93 18.13
C GLU A 180 -4.92 7.39 18.01
N LYS A 181 -3.98 6.44 17.91
CA LYS A 181 -2.55 6.76 17.78
C LYS A 181 -2.23 7.46 16.46
N MET A 182 -2.82 6.99 15.36
CA MET A 182 -2.68 7.62 14.05
C MET A 182 -3.25 9.05 14.05
N ASN A 183 -4.46 9.24 14.59
CA ASN A 183 -5.08 10.56 14.72
C ASN A 183 -4.22 11.51 15.54
N SER A 184 -3.70 11.06 16.70
CA SER A 184 -2.82 11.86 17.55
C SER A 184 -1.56 12.31 16.79
N PHE A 185 -0.86 11.37 16.17
CA PHE A 185 0.36 11.65 15.42
C PHE A 185 0.09 12.60 14.25
N PHE A 186 -0.89 12.27 13.40
CA PHE A 186 -1.20 13.04 12.20
C PHE A 186 -1.64 14.47 12.49
N ASN A 187 -2.45 14.70 13.53
CA ASN A 187 -2.87 16.04 13.91
C ASN A 187 -1.67 16.92 14.33
N VAL A 188 -0.70 16.37 15.07
CA VAL A 188 0.49 17.11 15.48
C VAL A 188 1.41 17.34 14.27
N ALA A 189 1.69 16.29 13.48
CA ALA A 189 2.55 16.38 12.31
C ALA A 189 1.98 17.39 11.29
N LYS A 190 0.69 17.32 11.00
CA LYS A 190 0.01 18.25 10.09
C LYS A 190 0.22 19.70 10.53
N ARG A 191 -0.03 20.03 11.81
CA ARG A 191 0.17 21.39 12.33
C ARG A 191 1.61 21.86 12.20
N LEU A 192 2.60 21.02 12.50
CA LEU A 192 4.02 21.37 12.39
C LEU A 192 4.43 21.62 10.94
N ILE A 193 3.98 20.77 10.01
CA ILE A 193 4.29 20.87 8.58
C ILE A 193 3.62 22.11 7.96
N GLU A 194 2.33 22.34 8.26
CA GLU A 194 1.60 23.49 7.75
C GLU A 194 2.12 24.82 8.30
N ALA A 195 2.62 24.86 9.54
CA ALA A 195 3.31 26.02 10.11
C ALA A 195 4.61 26.39 9.37
N LYS A 196 5.15 25.47 8.54
CA LYS A 196 6.29 25.70 7.65
C LYS A 196 5.87 26.07 6.22
N GLY A 197 4.59 26.30 5.98
CA GLY A 197 4.05 26.64 4.66
C GLY A 197 3.87 25.45 3.71
N LEU A 198 4.07 24.22 4.18
CA LEU A 198 3.89 23.01 3.39
C LEU A 198 2.49 22.43 3.56
N LYS A 199 1.91 21.88 2.49
CA LYS A 199 0.61 21.20 2.54
C LYS A 199 0.79 19.69 2.66
N VAL A 200 0.06 19.05 3.59
CA VAL A 200 -0.02 17.59 3.64
C VAL A 200 -1.17 17.13 2.74
N GLY A 201 -0.85 16.69 1.53
CA GLY A 201 -1.84 16.30 0.53
C GLY A 201 -2.41 14.90 0.75
N ILE A 202 -1.59 13.96 1.24
CA ILE A 202 -1.93 12.55 1.41
C ILE A 202 -1.67 12.12 2.85
N PHE A 203 -2.67 11.45 3.44
CA PHE A 203 -2.52 10.66 4.66
C PHE A 203 -2.86 9.22 4.32
N SER A 204 -1.82 8.44 4.02
CA SER A 204 -1.93 7.08 3.55
C SER A 204 -1.81 6.10 4.71
N ILE A 205 -2.87 5.36 5.00
CA ILE A 205 -2.93 4.35 6.05
C ILE A 205 -3.19 2.96 5.47
N GLY A 206 -3.16 1.92 6.29
CA GLY A 206 -3.41 0.57 5.78
C GLY A 206 -3.53 -0.46 6.90
N GLY A 207 -3.53 -1.73 6.54
CA GLY A 207 -3.61 -2.85 7.47
C GLY A 207 -4.94 -3.60 7.39
N SER A 208 -4.87 -4.92 7.09
CA SER A 208 -6.07 -5.73 6.89
C SER A 208 -6.89 -6.03 8.15
N PRO A 209 -6.31 -6.20 9.36
CA PRO A 209 -7.11 -6.51 10.55
C PRO A 209 -8.11 -5.43 10.93
N GLU A 210 -7.77 -4.15 10.74
CA GLU A 210 -8.60 -3.00 11.11
C GLU A 210 -9.33 -2.37 9.91
N MET A 211 -9.50 -3.14 8.84
CA MET A 211 -9.97 -2.60 7.56
C MET A 211 -11.36 -1.95 7.63
N TRP A 212 -12.25 -2.45 8.49
CA TRP A 212 -13.60 -1.91 8.64
C TRP A 212 -13.69 -0.69 9.57
N ASN A 213 -12.58 -0.36 10.25
CA ASN A 213 -12.44 0.81 11.13
C ASN A 213 -11.57 1.91 10.51
N ALA A 214 -11.21 1.78 9.23
CA ALA A 214 -10.35 2.74 8.52
C ALA A 214 -10.86 4.19 8.58
N HIS A 215 -12.18 4.38 8.58
CA HIS A 215 -12.86 5.68 8.66
C HIS A 215 -12.71 6.40 10.02
N GLU A 216 -12.28 5.69 11.06
CA GLU A 216 -11.99 6.29 12.37
C GLU A 216 -10.71 7.13 12.37
N VAL A 217 -9.87 7.00 11.33
CA VAL A 217 -8.70 7.85 11.12
C VAL A 217 -9.11 9.09 10.34
N LEU A 218 -9.44 10.16 11.05
CA LEU A 218 -10.15 11.35 10.54
C LEU A 218 -9.43 12.08 9.40
N LEU A 219 -8.09 12.05 9.38
CA LEU A 219 -7.29 12.68 8.34
C LEU A 219 -6.93 11.74 7.18
N ALA A 220 -7.30 10.45 7.25
CA ALA A 220 -6.97 9.49 6.21
C ALA A 220 -7.58 9.90 4.86
N THR A 221 -6.75 9.95 3.83
CA THR A 221 -7.18 10.24 2.45
C THR A 221 -7.21 8.99 1.59
N GLU A 222 -6.35 8.00 1.92
CA GLU A 222 -6.32 6.72 1.21
C GLU A 222 -6.03 5.55 2.15
N TYR A 223 -6.50 4.37 1.75
CA TYR A 223 -6.31 3.13 2.48
C TYR A 223 -5.62 2.07 1.62
N ARG A 224 -4.57 1.44 2.18
CA ARG A 224 -3.78 0.39 1.52
C ARG A 224 -4.05 -0.95 2.20
N ILE A 225 -4.71 -1.83 1.50
CA ILE A 225 -5.09 -3.15 1.96
C ILE A 225 -4.75 -4.22 0.91
N GLY A 226 -4.34 -5.39 1.30
CA GLY A 226 -3.99 -6.47 0.36
C GLY A 226 -4.75 -7.77 0.61
N THR A 227 -4.73 -8.27 1.84
CA THR A 227 -5.25 -9.60 2.20
C THR A 227 -6.77 -9.73 2.01
N TYR A 228 -7.50 -8.61 2.01
CA TYR A 228 -8.97 -8.57 1.85
C TYR A 228 -9.48 -9.29 0.59
N LEU A 229 -8.64 -9.38 -0.45
CA LEU A 229 -8.97 -10.04 -1.70
C LEU A 229 -9.27 -11.53 -1.49
N TYR A 230 -8.38 -12.20 -0.79
CA TYR A 230 -8.49 -13.63 -0.50
C TYR A 230 -9.03 -13.92 0.88
N ASN A 231 -8.84 -13.00 1.83
CA ASN A 231 -9.00 -13.21 3.26
C ASN A 231 -8.16 -14.40 3.77
N ASP A 232 -8.10 -14.59 5.06
CA ASP A 232 -7.37 -15.70 5.65
C ASP A 232 -7.78 -15.94 7.11
N LYS A 233 -7.23 -17.00 7.71
CA LYS A 233 -7.46 -17.35 9.11
C LYS A 233 -7.10 -16.23 10.10
N SER A 234 -6.09 -15.41 9.78
CA SER A 234 -5.70 -14.31 10.68
C SER A 234 -6.74 -13.19 10.68
N LEU A 235 -7.37 -12.91 9.54
CA LEU A 235 -8.47 -11.95 9.44
C LEU A 235 -9.75 -12.48 10.09
N ILE A 236 -10.03 -13.78 10.00
CA ILE A 236 -11.13 -14.41 10.75
C ILE A 236 -10.90 -14.23 12.26
N ALA A 237 -9.70 -14.53 12.75
CA ALA A 237 -9.35 -14.35 14.16
C ALA A 237 -9.40 -12.89 14.63
N ALA A 238 -9.17 -11.93 13.72
CA ALA A 238 -9.33 -10.50 13.99
C ALA A 238 -10.78 -10.00 13.87
N GLY A 239 -11.73 -10.85 13.49
CA GLY A 239 -13.13 -10.47 13.26
C GLY A 239 -13.37 -9.63 12.01
N ALA A 240 -12.39 -9.57 11.10
CA ALA A 240 -12.46 -8.76 9.89
C ALA A 240 -13.22 -9.45 8.73
N CYS A 241 -13.34 -10.78 8.76
CA CYS A 241 -14.09 -11.58 7.79
C CYS A 241 -14.58 -12.89 8.40
N GLU A 242 -15.42 -13.61 7.66
CA GLU A 242 -15.86 -14.98 7.98
C GLU A 242 -15.18 -15.99 7.04
N ILE A 243 -15.24 -17.27 7.36
CA ILE A 243 -14.66 -18.33 6.53
C ILE A 243 -15.26 -18.36 5.10
N LYS A 244 -16.53 -18.00 4.97
CA LYS A 244 -17.22 -17.87 3.67
C LYS A 244 -16.69 -16.76 2.77
N ASP A 245 -15.89 -15.83 3.34
CA ASP A 245 -15.26 -14.72 2.62
C ASP A 245 -13.84 -15.11 2.14
N CYS A 246 -13.33 -16.30 2.50
CA CYS A 246 -11.99 -16.75 2.11
C CYS A 246 -12.00 -17.33 0.70
N ALA A 247 -11.44 -16.58 -0.26
CA ALA A 247 -11.43 -16.94 -1.68
C ALA A 247 -10.29 -17.90 -2.07
N MET A 248 -9.33 -18.15 -1.18
CA MET A 248 -8.19 -19.03 -1.45
C MET A 248 -8.29 -20.29 -0.59
N THR A 249 -8.16 -21.46 -1.24
CA THR A 249 -8.13 -22.77 -0.60
C THR A 249 -6.94 -23.60 -1.09
N ILE A 250 -6.59 -24.64 -0.36
CA ILE A 250 -5.56 -25.60 -0.77
C ILE A 250 -6.22 -26.93 -1.08
N LEU A 251 -6.08 -27.38 -2.31
CA LEU A 251 -6.41 -28.74 -2.70
C LEU A 251 -5.26 -29.66 -2.24
N ALA A 252 -5.58 -30.68 -1.45
CA ALA A 252 -4.59 -31.62 -0.93
C ALA A 252 -5.11 -33.05 -1.00
N THR A 253 -4.20 -34.01 -1.13
CA THR A 253 -4.49 -35.45 -1.06
C THR A 253 -4.24 -35.94 0.36
N VAL A 254 -5.20 -36.67 0.91
CA VAL A 254 -5.02 -37.35 2.20
C VAL A 254 -4.17 -38.59 1.97
N LEU A 255 -2.92 -38.54 2.47
CA LEU A 255 -1.95 -39.64 2.30
C LEU A 255 -2.01 -40.67 3.44
N SER A 256 -2.50 -40.28 4.61
CA SER A 256 -2.63 -41.18 5.76
C SER A 256 -3.79 -40.74 6.64
N LEU A 257 -4.49 -41.69 7.24
CA LEU A 257 -5.54 -41.47 8.23
C LEU A 257 -5.08 -41.78 9.66
N ILE A 258 -3.81 -42.13 9.84
CA ILE A 258 -3.27 -42.60 11.13
C ILE A 258 -2.48 -41.51 11.86
N HIS A 259 -1.77 -40.68 11.12
CA HIS A 259 -0.94 -39.59 11.68
C HIS A 259 -1.18 -38.31 10.90
N ILE A 260 -1.70 -37.35 11.58
CA ILE A 260 -1.75 -35.95 11.16
C ILE A 260 -1.29 -35.09 12.31
#